data_9275c00b75ddb8addcd09ab4be2c4a1a
#
_entry.id   9275c00b75ddb8addcd09ab4be2c4a1a
#
_cell.length_a   1.000
_cell.length_b   1.000
_cell.length_c   1.000
_cell.angle_alpha   90.00
_cell.angle_beta   90.00
_cell.angle_gamma   90.00
#
_symmetry.space_group_name_H-M   'P 1'
#
loop_
_entity.id
_entity.type
_entity.pdbx_description
1 polymer ?
#
loop_
_entity_poly.entity_id
_entity_poly.type
_entity_poly.pdbx_seq_one_letter_code
_entity_poly.pdbx_strand_id
1 'polypeptide(L)'
;MKIIIPVIPRSKKNSQQIISNSRTRRPMIIQSKLYANFELECGLYLKRYKSNIDYRVNLKIEFYVPGKRKRDIANYVEAIQDILVKYEILKDDNHNIVTSLDGTRMYIDKLNPRVEIEITKMEE
;
A
#
# COMPACT_ATOMS: atom_id res chain seq x y z
N MET A 1 -2.25 10.00 -13.62
CA MET A 1 -1.04 9.19 -13.41
C MET A 1 -1.45 7.77 -13.10
N LYS A 2 -0.94 6.81 -13.83
CA LYS A 2 -1.23 5.39 -13.59
C LYS A 2 0.08 4.63 -13.33
N ILE A 3 0.10 3.83 -12.26
CA ILE A 3 1.27 3.07 -11.83
C ILE A 3 0.88 1.62 -11.66
N ILE A 4 1.66 0.70 -12.23
CA ILE A 4 1.47 -0.74 -12.07
C ILE A 4 2.67 -1.29 -11.31
N ILE A 5 2.40 -1.96 -10.19
CA ILE A 5 3.43 -2.59 -9.36
C ILE A 5 3.20 -4.09 -9.39
N PRO A 6 4.01 -4.86 -10.16
CA PRO A 6 3.81 -6.30 -10.34
C PRO A 6 4.33 -7.11 -9.15
N VAL A 7 3.81 -6.83 -7.98
CA VAL A 7 4.21 -7.45 -6.72
C VAL A 7 2.95 -7.91 -5.99
N ILE A 8 3.00 -9.05 -5.32
CA ILE A 8 1.88 -9.56 -4.52
C ILE A 8 1.53 -8.54 -3.44
N PRO A 9 0.27 -8.05 -3.40
CA PRO A 9 -0.14 -7.08 -2.39
C PRO A 9 0.03 -7.62 -0.96
N ARG A 10 0.52 -6.77 -0.07
CA ARG A 10 0.70 -7.08 1.36
C ARG A 10 0.16 -5.93 2.20
N SER A 11 -0.12 -6.21 3.47
CA SER A 11 -0.46 -5.18 4.45
C SER A 11 0.37 -5.36 5.70
N LYS A 12 0.55 -4.29 6.47
CA LYS A 12 1.31 -4.33 7.72
C LYS A 12 0.67 -5.27 8.73
N LYS A 13 -0.65 -5.16 8.91
CA LYS A 13 -1.39 -5.92 9.92
C LYS A 13 -1.38 -7.42 9.64
N ASN A 14 -1.54 -7.80 8.38
CA ASN A 14 -1.55 -9.22 7.98
C ASN A 14 -0.14 -9.82 7.93
N SER A 15 0.90 -8.99 8.03
CA SER A 15 2.29 -9.40 7.93
C SER A 15 3.08 -9.13 9.21
N GLN A 16 2.40 -8.84 10.32
CA GLN A 16 3.05 -8.66 11.62
C GLN A 16 3.42 -10.00 12.22
N GLN A 17 4.49 -10.00 13.01
CA GLN A 17 4.95 -11.15 13.78
C GLN A 17 4.98 -10.79 15.26
N ILE A 18 4.60 -11.75 16.10
CA ILE A 18 4.72 -11.62 17.56
C ILE A 18 5.95 -12.41 17.99
N ILE A 19 6.92 -11.72 18.57
CA ILE A 19 8.12 -12.34 19.12
C ILE A 19 8.25 -12.03 20.61
N SER A 20 8.98 -12.88 21.32
CA SER A 20 9.28 -12.64 22.73
C SER A 20 10.61 -11.92 22.86
N ASN A 21 10.63 -10.87 23.70
CA ASN A 21 11.88 -10.22 24.07
C ASN A 21 12.64 -11.14 25.05
N SER A 22 13.86 -11.53 24.69
CA SER A 22 14.66 -12.45 25.48
C SER A 22 15.04 -11.90 26.86
N ARG A 23 15.11 -10.58 27.04
CA ARG A 23 15.45 -9.94 28.31
C ARG A 23 14.26 -9.82 29.25
N THR A 24 13.10 -9.43 28.72
CA THR A 24 11.92 -9.12 29.52
C THR A 24 10.86 -10.21 29.44
N ARG A 25 10.99 -11.15 28.52
CA ARG A 25 10.00 -12.19 28.19
C ARG A 25 8.63 -11.63 27.82
N ARG A 26 8.59 -10.38 27.35
CA ARG A 26 7.35 -9.74 26.91
C ARG A 26 7.17 -9.95 25.41
N PRO A 27 5.93 -10.19 24.93
CA PRO A 27 5.68 -10.28 23.50
C PRO A 27 5.89 -8.93 22.84
N MET A 28 6.47 -8.94 21.65
CA MET A 28 6.68 -7.76 20.81
C MET A 28 6.05 -8.01 19.44
N ILE A 29 5.39 -6.99 18.90
CA ILE A 29 4.83 -7.01 17.56
C ILE A 29 5.79 -6.28 16.64
N ILE A 30 6.28 -6.98 15.62
CA ILE A 30 7.18 -6.40 14.60
C ILE A 30 6.58 -6.64 13.21
N GLN A 31 7.00 -5.82 12.25
CA GLN A 31 6.68 -6.07 10.85
C GLN A 31 7.44 -7.28 10.36
N SER A 32 6.77 -8.15 9.60
CA SER A 32 7.43 -9.29 9.00
C SER A 32 8.35 -8.86 7.86
N LYS A 33 9.29 -9.76 7.52
CA LYS A 33 10.14 -9.58 6.33
C LYS A 33 9.32 -9.48 5.04
N LEU A 34 8.16 -10.14 5.00
CA LEU A 34 7.27 -10.09 3.84
C LEU A 34 6.80 -8.66 3.56
N TYR A 35 6.39 -7.93 4.59
CA TYR A 35 5.97 -6.54 4.39
C TYR A 35 7.16 -5.63 4.07
N ALA A 36 8.28 -5.79 4.76
CA ALA A 36 9.48 -5.01 4.51
C ALA A 36 9.97 -5.17 3.06
N ASN A 37 9.99 -6.40 2.56
CA ASN A 37 10.35 -6.68 1.18
C ASN A 37 9.34 -6.09 0.19
N PHE A 38 8.05 -6.19 0.49
CA PHE A 38 6.99 -5.59 -0.32
C PHE A 38 7.20 -4.08 -0.46
N GLU A 39 7.46 -3.40 0.66
CA GLU A 39 7.69 -1.96 0.67
C GLU A 39 8.90 -1.58 -0.18
N LEU A 40 10.01 -2.31 -0.05
CA LEU A 40 11.22 -2.06 -0.85
C LEU A 40 10.97 -2.30 -2.34
N GLU A 41 10.30 -3.38 -2.69
CA GLU A 41 9.98 -3.68 -4.10
C GLU A 41 9.07 -2.63 -4.71
N CYS A 42 8.03 -2.20 -3.98
CA CYS A 42 7.17 -1.09 -4.43
C CYS A 42 7.99 0.17 -4.71
N GLY A 43 8.95 0.48 -3.84
CA GLY A 43 9.82 1.64 -4.00
C GLY A 43 10.61 1.62 -5.30
N LEU A 44 11.05 0.45 -5.75
CA LEU A 44 11.77 0.31 -7.02
C LEU A 44 10.92 0.75 -8.21
N TYR A 45 9.62 0.44 -8.19
CA TYR A 45 8.69 0.85 -9.25
C TYR A 45 8.24 2.31 -9.10
N LEU A 46 8.25 2.84 -7.88
CA LEU A 46 7.73 4.18 -7.60
C LEU A 46 8.74 5.30 -7.80
N LYS A 47 10.03 5.02 -7.78
CA LYS A 47 11.07 6.04 -7.85
C LYS A 47 10.89 7.05 -8.99
N ARG A 48 10.55 6.58 -10.18
CA ARG A 48 10.38 7.45 -11.36
C ARG A 48 9.11 8.29 -11.31
N TYR A 49 8.20 8.01 -10.38
CA TYR A 49 6.93 8.73 -10.23
C TYR A 49 6.96 9.75 -9.10
N LYS A 50 8.12 9.99 -8.50
CA LYS A 50 8.28 11.00 -7.45
C LYS A 50 7.70 12.33 -7.91
N SER A 51 6.64 12.79 -7.25
CA SER A 51 5.84 13.93 -7.69
C SER A 51 5.50 14.90 -6.57
N ASN A 52 5.60 14.43 -5.33
CA ASN A 52 5.29 15.19 -4.13
C ASN A 52 3.95 15.96 -4.27
N ILE A 53 2.91 15.23 -4.68
CA ILE A 53 1.57 15.78 -4.93
C ILE A 53 1.04 16.43 -3.65
N ASP A 54 0.71 17.71 -3.72
CA ASP A 54 0.23 18.52 -2.60
C ASP A 54 -1.16 19.11 -2.83
N TYR A 55 -1.90 18.58 -3.79
CA TYR A 55 -3.27 18.99 -4.12
C TYR A 55 -4.22 17.80 -3.99
N ARG A 56 -5.51 18.09 -4.01
CA ARG A 56 -6.56 17.08 -3.82
C ARG A 56 -6.62 16.09 -4.99
N VAL A 57 -6.65 14.80 -4.68
CA VAL A 57 -6.74 13.74 -5.68
C VAL A 57 -7.76 12.69 -5.29
N ASN A 58 -8.27 11.97 -6.29
CA ASN A 58 -8.86 10.66 -6.12
C ASN A 58 -7.76 9.62 -6.26
N LEU A 59 -7.60 8.77 -5.25
CA LEU A 59 -6.63 7.67 -5.27
C LEU A 59 -7.38 6.37 -5.47
N LYS A 60 -7.29 5.82 -6.67
CA LYS A 60 -7.90 4.54 -7.02
C LYS A 60 -6.82 3.46 -6.95
N ILE A 61 -7.05 2.46 -6.09
CA ILE A 61 -6.12 1.35 -5.93
C ILE A 61 -6.86 0.04 -6.24
N GLU A 62 -6.36 -0.69 -7.22
CA GLU A 62 -6.86 -2.00 -7.56
C GLU A 62 -5.86 -3.05 -7.12
N PHE A 63 -6.26 -3.88 -6.17
CA PHE A 63 -5.43 -4.96 -5.63
C PHE A 63 -5.79 -6.26 -6.34
N TYR A 64 -4.82 -6.92 -6.93
CA TYR A 64 -4.98 -8.24 -7.55
C TYR A 64 -4.22 -9.24 -6.69
N VAL A 65 -4.97 -10.07 -5.95
CA VAL A 65 -4.42 -11.00 -4.96
C VAL A 65 -4.48 -12.45 -5.48
N PRO A 66 -3.54 -13.32 -5.04
CA PRO A 66 -3.41 -14.65 -5.65
C PRO A 66 -4.44 -15.69 -5.20
N GLY A 67 -5.30 -15.40 -4.23
CA GLY A 67 -6.24 -16.40 -3.74
C GLY A 67 -7.34 -15.84 -2.87
N LYS A 68 -8.18 -16.74 -2.34
CA LYS A 68 -9.41 -16.41 -1.60
C LYS A 68 -9.20 -16.22 -0.09
N ARG A 69 -7.97 -16.18 0.40
CA ARG A 69 -7.71 -15.95 1.82
C ARG A 69 -8.35 -14.63 2.27
N LYS A 70 -8.93 -14.64 3.47
CA LYS A 70 -9.55 -13.43 4.02
C LYS A 70 -8.53 -12.30 4.17
N ARG A 71 -8.90 -11.12 3.70
CA ARG A 71 -8.10 -9.89 3.78
C ARG A 71 -9.02 -8.72 4.09
N ASP A 72 -8.49 -7.75 4.81
CA ASP A 72 -9.20 -6.50 5.10
C ASP A 72 -8.69 -5.42 4.13
N ILE A 73 -9.53 -5.01 3.19
CA ILE A 73 -9.16 -4.04 2.16
C ILE A 73 -8.63 -2.72 2.77
N ALA A 74 -9.20 -2.28 3.89
CA ALA A 74 -8.76 -1.05 4.53
C ALA A 74 -7.29 -1.11 4.95
N ASN A 75 -6.82 -2.27 5.42
CA ASN A 75 -5.42 -2.46 5.79
C ASN A 75 -4.48 -2.38 4.58
N TYR A 76 -4.93 -2.87 3.43
CA TYR A 76 -4.17 -2.81 2.18
C TYR A 76 -4.10 -1.39 1.64
N VAL A 77 -5.20 -0.65 1.72
CA VAL A 77 -5.25 0.77 1.34
C VAL A 77 -4.29 1.59 2.19
N GLU A 78 -4.33 1.39 3.51
CA GLU A 78 -3.41 2.07 4.44
C GLU A 78 -1.96 1.80 4.08
N ALA A 79 -1.60 0.55 3.80
CA ALA A 79 -0.24 0.19 3.43
C ALA A 79 0.24 0.92 2.17
N ILE A 80 -0.59 0.96 1.12
CA ILE A 80 -0.24 1.66 -0.12
C ILE A 80 -0.14 3.16 0.09
N GLN A 81 -1.05 3.77 0.86
CA GLN A 81 -0.97 5.19 1.19
C GLN A 81 0.35 5.53 1.89
N ASP A 82 0.74 4.73 2.88
CA ASP A 82 2.01 4.92 3.60
C ASP A 82 3.21 4.83 2.66
N ILE A 83 3.19 3.88 1.74
CA ILE A 83 4.27 3.68 0.75
C ILE A 83 4.33 4.85 -0.23
N LEU A 84 3.18 5.34 -0.71
CA LEU A 84 3.14 6.48 -1.62
C LEU A 84 3.69 7.76 -0.96
N VAL A 85 3.45 7.94 0.32
CA VAL A 85 4.01 9.07 1.08
C VAL A 85 5.52 8.87 1.30
N LYS A 86 5.92 7.67 1.69
CA LYS A 86 7.33 7.36 1.93
C LYS A 86 8.21 7.63 0.72
N TYR A 87 7.76 7.26 -0.47
CA TYR A 87 8.51 7.45 -1.72
C TYR A 87 8.17 8.76 -2.43
N GLU A 88 7.50 9.67 -1.73
CA GLU A 88 7.26 11.05 -2.17
C GLU A 88 6.45 11.18 -3.46
N ILE A 89 5.51 10.25 -3.70
CA ILE A 89 4.49 10.40 -4.74
C ILE A 89 3.42 11.36 -4.22
N LEU A 90 2.98 11.17 -2.98
CA LEU A 90 2.06 12.05 -2.28
C LEU A 90 2.81 12.77 -1.17
N LYS A 91 2.49 14.03 -0.94
CA LYS A 91 3.06 14.79 0.18
C LYS A 91 2.57 14.26 1.53
N ASP A 92 1.30 13.86 1.60
CA ASP A 92 0.67 13.29 2.79
C ASP A 92 -0.56 12.50 2.34
N ASP A 93 -1.17 11.73 3.26
CA ASP A 93 -2.36 10.94 3.00
C ASP A 93 -3.62 11.47 3.70
N ASN A 94 -3.56 12.68 4.28
CA ASN A 94 -4.74 13.30 4.87
C ASN A 94 -5.76 13.73 3.80
N HIS A 95 -6.98 14.11 4.22
CA HIS A 95 -8.09 14.40 3.31
C HIS A 95 -7.88 15.63 2.41
N ASN A 96 -6.90 16.47 2.71
CA ASN A 96 -6.55 17.59 1.85
C ASN A 96 -5.77 17.15 0.61
N ILE A 97 -5.29 15.92 0.60
CA ILE A 97 -4.57 15.32 -0.51
C ILE A 97 -5.33 14.09 -1.01
N VAL A 98 -5.54 13.08 -0.18
CA VAL A 98 -6.35 11.91 -0.56
C VAL A 98 -7.80 12.19 -0.13
N THR A 99 -8.55 12.83 -1.00
CA THR A 99 -9.92 13.25 -0.71
C THR A 99 -10.93 12.13 -0.99
N SER A 100 -10.60 11.24 -1.91
CA SER A 100 -11.50 10.17 -2.37
C SER A 100 -10.70 8.93 -2.74
N LEU A 101 -11.32 7.77 -2.60
CA LEU A 101 -10.77 6.46 -2.98
C LEU A 101 -11.67 5.75 -4.00
N ASP A 102 -12.47 6.51 -4.75
CA ASP A 102 -13.44 5.95 -5.69
C ASP A 102 -12.81 4.98 -6.68
N GLY A 103 -13.44 3.82 -6.82
CA GLY A 103 -12.97 2.76 -7.72
C GLY A 103 -11.99 1.79 -7.08
N THR A 104 -11.59 2.02 -5.84
CA THR A 104 -10.68 1.12 -5.11
C THR A 104 -11.38 -0.22 -4.87
N ARG A 105 -10.74 -1.30 -5.29
CA ARG A 105 -11.30 -2.67 -5.20
C ARG A 105 -10.20 -3.70 -5.04
N MET A 106 -10.61 -4.89 -4.60
CA MET A 106 -9.76 -6.07 -4.51
C MET A 106 -10.30 -7.17 -5.42
N TYR A 107 -9.42 -7.73 -6.24
CA TYR A 107 -9.72 -8.79 -7.20
C TYR A 107 -8.83 -10.00 -6.93
N ILE A 108 -9.25 -11.17 -7.40
CA ILE A 108 -8.43 -12.38 -7.36
C ILE A 108 -7.83 -12.58 -8.75
N ASP A 109 -6.51 -12.68 -8.81
CA ASP A 109 -5.78 -13.00 -10.03
C ASP A 109 -4.56 -13.87 -9.65
N LYS A 110 -4.70 -15.18 -9.82
CA LYS A 110 -3.66 -16.14 -9.43
C LYS A 110 -2.40 -16.04 -10.29
N LEU A 111 -2.57 -15.68 -11.55
CA LEU A 111 -1.48 -15.72 -12.53
C LEU A 111 -0.66 -14.43 -12.52
N ASN A 112 -1.28 -13.32 -12.15
CA ASN A 112 -0.62 -12.02 -12.23
C ASN A 112 -1.03 -11.11 -11.06
N PRO A 113 -0.69 -11.50 -9.82
CA PRO A 113 -0.97 -10.64 -8.67
C PRO A 113 -0.17 -9.34 -8.78
N ARG A 114 -0.82 -8.22 -8.45
CA ARG A 114 -0.23 -6.91 -8.63
C ARG A 114 -1.05 -5.83 -7.92
N VAL A 115 -0.52 -4.62 -7.89
CA VAL A 115 -1.24 -3.41 -7.46
C VAL A 115 -1.27 -2.44 -8.63
N GLU A 116 -2.45 -1.93 -8.98
CA GLU A 116 -2.61 -0.87 -9.97
C GLU A 116 -3.11 0.38 -9.28
N ILE A 117 -2.43 1.48 -9.47
CA ILE A 117 -2.72 2.75 -8.81
C ILE A 117 -3.00 3.79 -9.87
N GLU A 118 -4.12 4.51 -9.71
CA GLU A 118 -4.46 5.64 -10.56
C GLU A 118 -4.72 6.86 -9.69
N ILE A 119 -3.98 7.93 -9.95
CA ILE A 119 -4.09 9.18 -9.20
C ILE A 119 -4.64 10.24 -10.15
N THR A 120 -5.81 10.77 -9.81
CA THR A 120 -6.52 11.76 -10.62
C THR A 120 -6.73 13.02 -9.81
N LYS A 121 -6.28 14.17 -10.35
CA LYS A 121 -6.50 15.45 -9.71
C LYS A 121 -7.99 15.74 -9.61
N MET A 122 -8.44 16.17 -8.44
CA MET A 122 -9.82 16.59 -8.20
C MET A 122 -9.91 18.11 -8.34
N GLU A 123 -10.92 18.54 -9.06
CA GLU A 123 -11.24 19.96 -9.15
C GLU A 123 -12.22 20.35 -8.06
N GLU A 124 -12.10 21.57 -7.61
CA GLU A 124 -13.01 22.14 -6.61
C GLU A 124 -14.30 22.65 -7.23
#